data_fad0f39a34ac0a10ae1d8457af36dbbe
#
_entry.id   fad0f39a34ac0a10ae1d8457af36dbbe
#
_cell.length_a   1.000
_cell.length_b   1.000
_cell.length_c   1.000
_cell.angle_alpha   90.00
_cell.angle_beta   90.00
_cell.angle_gamma   90.00
#
_symmetry.space_group_name_H-M   'P 1'
#
loop_
_entity.id
_entity.type
_entity.pdbx_description
1 polymer ?
#
loop_
_entity_poly.entity_id
_entity_poly.type
_entity_poly.pdbx_seq_one_letter_code
_entity_poly.pdbx_strand_id
1 'polypeptide(L)'
;MSVHLIYYQQGHKMMEAVATEEAYRRYRDSQAQQRWVETIRHPQPETDVSAAKRKLVQFNYSCLPTEDGCLKGAKRLSKSVGMDIDHLSADEVNLVAATAIEKKDELGLLMLERSARGGGLHVVFRRHPEMDQEANLRWASDLLGVEYDAGAKDITRVFFATTSEDLLYLHEDLFDNTECGASEAVDKTATKPATKTATEAAATTSETTQKGERKSGGPTAPMASETTSAVSETVSKPDGQSEEKSQTEEGETTSKEADETTTEEQEGHT
;
A
#
# COMPACT_ATOMS: atom_id res chain seq x y z
N MET A 1 -12.93 1.30 16.30
CA MET A 1 -11.48 0.99 16.15
C MET A 1 -11.02 1.36 14.78
N SER A 2 -9.77 1.84 14.66
CA SER A 2 -9.21 2.28 13.38
C SER A 2 -8.16 1.33 12.81
N VAL A 3 -7.65 0.38 13.59
CA VAL A 3 -6.63 -0.57 13.15
C VAL A 3 -7.04 -2.02 13.40
N HIS A 4 -6.89 -2.85 12.37
CA HIS A 4 -7.18 -4.28 12.42
C HIS A 4 -5.99 -5.08 11.92
N LEU A 5 -5.58 -6.08 12.70
CA LEU A 5 -4.65 -7.12 12.27
C LEU A 5 -5.35 -8.02 11.25
N ILE A 6 -4.65 -8.35 10.17
CA ILE A 6 -5.12 -9.29 9.15
C ILE A 6 -4.43 -10.63 9.34
N TYR A 7 -5.23 -11.67 9.50
CA TYR A 7 -4.73 -13.05 9.60
C TYR A 7 -5.54 -13.99 8.69
N TYR A 8 -5.02 -15.18 8.46
CA TYR A 8 -5.70 -16.17 7.63
C TYR A 8 -6.32 -17.26 8.49
N GLN A 9 -7.61 -17.50 8.27
CA GLN A 9 -8.35 -18.62 8.87
C GLN A 9 -9.17 -19.31 7.77
N GLN A 10 -8.97 -20.61 7.61
CA GLN A 10 -9.68 -21.43 6.61
C GLN A 10 -9.64 -20.84 5.17
N GLY A 11 -8.50 -20.22 4.79
CA GLY A 11 -8.32 -19.61 3.47
C GLY A 11 -8.90 -18.20 3.31
N HIS A 12 -9.54 -17.65 4.34
CA HIS A 12 -10.10 -16.30 4.35
C HIS A 12 -9.19 -15.33 5.12
N LYS A 13 -9.13 -14.07 4.65
CA LYS A 13 -8.54 -12.97 5.42
C LYS A 13 -9.54 -12.50 6.46
N MET A 14 -9.20 -12.70 7.72
CA MET A 14 -9.95 -12.25 8.87
C MET A 14 -9.34 -10.97 9.43
N MET A 15 -10.14 -10.22 10.17
CA MET A 15 -9.78 -8.96 10.80
C MET A 15 -9.95 -9.06 12.32
N GLU A 16 -8.90 -8.75 13.06
CA GLU A 16 -8.92 -8.65 14.51
C GLU A 16 -8.56 -7.25 14.95
N ALA A 17 -9.37 -6.65 15.79
CA ALA A 17 -9.13 -5.30 16.26
C ALA A 17 -7.90 -5.24 17.19
N VAL A 18 -6.99 -4.31 16.92
CA VAL A 18 -5.84 -4.03 17.78
C VAL A 18 -6.18 -2.89 18.73
N ALA A 19 -6.35 -3.22 20.00
CA ALA A 19 -6.94 -2.32 20.98
C ALA A 19 -5.92 -1.40 21.70
N THR A 20 -4.63 -1.71 21.63
CA THR A 20 -3.59 -0.96 22.35
C THR A 20 -2.33 -0.79 21.54
N GLU A 21 -1.59 0.28 21.83
CA GLU A 21 -0.27 0.52 21.26
C GLU A 21 0.70 -0.62 21.57
N GLU A 22 0.67 -1.16 22.79
CA GLU A 22 1.53 -2.27 23.18
C GLU A 22 1.31 -3.51 22.31
N ALA A 23 0.03 -3.89 22.05
CA ALA A 23 -0.30 -4.99 21.17
C ALA A 23 0.17 -4.72 19.73
N TYR A 24 0.00 -3.49 19.24
CA TYR A 24 0.41 -3.06 17.92
C TYR A 24 1.93 -3.16 17.72
N ARG A 25 2.72 -2.67 18.70
CA ARG A 25 4.19 -2.77 18.69
C ARG A 25 4.65 -4.23 18.80
N ARG A 26 4.03 -5.04 19.66
CA ARG A 26 4.37 -6.46 19.80
C ARG A 26 4.28 -7.24 18.48
N TYR A 27 3.29 -6.94 17.64
CA TYR A 27 3.21 -7.55 16.30
C TYR A 27 4.36 -7.12 15.41
N ARG A 28 4.78 -5.85 15.49
CA ARG A 28 5.85 -5.27 14.67
C ARG A 28 7.24 -5.72 15.10
N ASP A 29 7.45 -5.91 16.39
CA ASP A 29 8.77 -6.15 16.96
C ASP A 29 9.05 -7.64 17.22
N SER A 30 8.22 -8.53 16.68
CA SER A 30 8.50 -9.96 16.72
C SER A 30 9.79 -10.27 15.94
N GLN A 31 10.57 -11.24 16.45
CA GLN A 31 11.80 -11.67 15.79
C GLN A 31 11.59 -12.09 14.33
N ALA A 32 10.43 -12.71 14.04
CA ALA A 32 10.07 -13.08 12.67
C ALA A 32 9.87 -11.84 11.79
N GLN A 33 9.20 -10.82 12.29
CA GLN A 33 8.96 -9.56 11.57
C GLN A 33 10.27 -8.85 11.24
N GLN A 34 11.15 -8.68 12.21
CA GLN A 34 12.48 -8.08 12.05
C GLN A 34 13.27 -8.80 10.95
N ARG A 35 13.34 -10.14 11.03
CA ARG A 35 14.04 -10.96 10.02
C ARG A 35 13.49 -10.74 8.61
N TRP A 36 12.17 -10.65 8.43
CA TRP A 36 11.59 -10.45 7.10
C TRP A 36 11.83 -9.03 6.57
N VAL A 37 11.78 -8.01 7.42
CA VAL A 37 12.14 -6.63 7.03
C VAL A 37 13.61 -6.55 6.61
N GLU A 38 14.53 -7.16 7.36
CA GLU A 38 15.94 -7.26 6.98
C GLU A 38 16.12 -7.95 5.64
N THR A 39 15.45 -9.10 5.41
CA THR A 39 15.52 -9.82 4.13
C THR A 39 15.08 -8.93 2.97
N ILE A 40 14.04 -8.10 3.15
CA ILE A 40 13.54 -7.20 2.10
C ILE A 40 14.54 -6.08 1.79
N ARG A 41 15.29 -5.61 2.77
CA ARG A 41 16.23 -4.47 2.65
C ARG A 41 17.61 -4.85 2.14
N HIS A 42 17.96 -6.12 2.28
CA HIS A 42 19.21 -6.62 1.67
C HIS A 42 19.04 -6.91 0.18
N PRO A 43 20.11 -6.77 -0.63
CA PRO A 43 20.07 -7.13 -2.03
C PRO A 43 19.69 -8.61 -2.22
N GLN A 44 18.51 -8.84 -2.81
CA GLN A 44 17.95 -10.15 -3.06
C GLN A 44 17.27 -10.16 -4.44
N PRO A 45 17.10 -11.33 -5.07
CA PRO A 45 16.20 -11.46 -6.22
C PRO A 45 14.78 -10.98 -5.87
N GLU A 46 14.11 -10.31 -6.81
CA GLU A 46 12.77 -9.76 -6.59
C GLU A 46 11.74 -10.83 -6.14
N THR A 47 11.93 -12.08 -6.59
CA THR A 47 11.09 -13.21 -6.15
C THR A 47 11.16 -13.43 -4.65
N ASP A 48 12.36 -13.30 -4.06
CA ASP A 48 12.61 -13.54 -2.64
C ASP A 48 12.11 -12.34 -1.81
N VAL A 49 12.31 -11.11 -2.31
CA VAL A 49 11.73 -9.90 -1.73
C VAL A 49 10.22 -9.99 -1.67
N SER A 50 9.58 -10.40 -2.76
CA SER A 50 8.13 -10.58 -2.83
C SER A 50 7.63 -11.70 -1.91
N ALA A 51 8.41 -12.79 -1.76
CA ALA A 51 8.10 -13.88 -0.85
C ALA A 51 8.20 -13.43 0.61
N ALA A 52 9.26 -12.69 0.96
CA ALA A 52 9.44 -12.11 2.30
C ALA A 52 8.35 -11.08 2.63
N LYS A 53 8.00 -10.20 1.69
CA LYS A 53 6.93 -9.21 1.87
C LYS A 53 5.60 -9.87 2.26
N ARG A 54 5.26 -11.03 1.66
CA ARG A 54 4.04 -11.77 2.01
C ARG A 54 4.04 -12.38 3.41
N LYS A 55 5.19 -12.44 4.09
CA LYS A 55 5.35 -12.94 5.47
C LYS A 55 5.22 -11.84 6.53
N LEU A 56 5.26 -10.57 6.10
CA LEU A 56 5.10 -9.46 7.01
C LEU A 56 3.70 -9.45 7.62
N VAL A 57 3.62 -8.93 8.84
CA VAL A 57 2.36 -8.61 9.49
C VAL A 57 1.58 -7.62 8.62
N GLN A 58 0.28 -7.80 8.54
CA GLN A 58 -0.60 -6.99 7.71
C GLN A 58 -1.65 -6.31 8.58
N PHE A 59 -1.87 -5.02 8.34
CA PHE A 59 -2.96 -4.26 8.95
C PHE A 59 -3.90 -3.68 7.90
N ASN A 60 -5.14 -3.44 8.30
CA ASN A 60 -6.08 -2.59 7.59
C ASN A 60 -6.49 -1.43 8.49
N TYR A 61 -6.65 -0.24 7.89
CA TYR A 61 -6.97 1.01 8.58
C TYR A 61 -8.26 1.66 8.09
N SER A 62 -8.81 1.22 6.95
CA SER A 62 -9.84 1.97 6.23
C SER A 62 -11.25 1.41 6.36
N CYS A 63 -11.42 0.16 6.80
CA CYS A 63 -12.73 -0.44 6.97
C CYS A 63 -12.88 -1.21 8.28
N LEU A 64 -14.13 -1.51 8.61
CA LEU A 64 -14.51 -2.44 9.68
C LEU A 64 -14.80 -3.81 9.08
N PRO A 65 -14.61 -4.91 9.84
CA PRO A 65 -14.90 -6.25 9.35
C PRO A 65 -16.38 -6.45 9.01
N THR A 66 -16.66 -7.46 8.20
CA THR A 66 -18.02 -7.98 8.03
C THR A 66 -18.55 -8.56 9.36
N GLU A 67 -19.81 -8.93 9.41
CA GLU A 67 -20.40 -9.60 10.59
C GLU A 67 -19.67 -10.91 10.94
N ASP A 68 -19.17 -11.62 9.93
CA ASP A 68 -18.38 -12.84 10.10
C ASP A 68 -16.90 -12.58 10.40
N GLY A 69 -16.50 -11.33 10.60
CA GLY A 69 -15.11 -10.96 10.88
C GLY A 69 -14.19 -10.94 9.64
N CYS A 70 -14.72 -11.06 8.41
CA CYS A 70 -13.93 -11.10 7.19
C CYS A 70 -13.54 -9.72 6.67
N LEU A 71 -12.38 -9.63 6.03
CA LEU A 71 -11.97 -8.46 5.26
C LEU A 71 -12.71 -8.39 3.91
N LYS A 72 -12.82 -9.53 3.21
CA LYS A 72 -13.50 -9.61 1.93
C LYS A 72 -15.00 -9.31 2.10
N GLY A 73 -15.48 -8.33 1.34
CA GLY A 73 -16.87 -7.88 1.42
C GLY A 73 -17.15 -6.85 2.50
N ALA A 74 -16.12 -6.37 3.22
CA ALA A 74 -16.25 -5.25 4.15
C ALA A 74 -16.70 -3.99 3.39
N LYS A 75 -17.73 -3.32 3.90
CA LYS A 75 -18.32 -2.09 3.30
C LYS A 75 -18.36 -0.92 4.28
N ARG A 76 -18.30 -1.20 5.57
CA ARG A 76 -18.34 -0.17 6.61
C ARG A 76 -16.98 0.50 6.73
N LEU A 77 -16.97 1.82 6.69
CA LEU A 77 -15.76 2.62 6.84
C LEU A 77 -15.31 2.68 8.31
N SER A 78 -13.99 2.65 8.54
CA SER A 78 -13.41 2.99 9.84
C SER A 78 -13.32 4.51 10.00
N LYS A 79 -12.93 4.99 11.19
CA LYS A 79 -12.66 6.41 11.48
C LYS A 79 -11.37 6.92 10.83
N SER A 80 -10.57 6.04 10.26
CA SER A 80 -9.30 6.37 9.64
C SER A 80 -9.26 6.02 8.16
N VAL A 81 -8.28 6.57 7.49
CA VAL A 81 -7.93 6.29 6.09
C VAL A 81 -6.47 5.88 6.07
N GLY A 82 -6.18 4.73 5.47
CA GLY A 82 -4.82 4.33 5.14
C GLY A 82 -4.46 4.81 3.73
N MET A 83 -3.34 5.48 3.60
CA MET A 83 -2.75 5.99 2.37
C MET A 83 -1.39 5.35 2.17
N ASP A 84 -1.14 4.84 0.98
CA ASP A 84 0.12 4.22 0.56
C ASP A 84 0.81 5.15 -0.44
N ILE A 85 2.07 5.47 -0.20
CA ILE A 85 2.90 6.34 -1.04
C ILE A 85 4.12 5.53 -1.43
N ASP A 86 4.28 5.25 -2.70
CA ASP A 86 5.35 4.42 -3.24
C ASP A 86 6.26 5.21 -4.19
N HIS A 87 7.39 4.60 -4.57
CA HIS A 87 8.31 5.09 -5.59
C HIS A 87 9.00 6.42 -5.29
N LEU A 88 9.22 6.73 -4.02
CA LEU A 88 9.97 7.88 -3.58
C LEU A 88 11.47 7.57 -3.50
N SER A 89 12.30 8.56 -3.80
CA SER A 89 13.71 8.56 -3.43
C SER A 89 13.86 8.74 -1.91
N ALA A 90 15.05 8.46 -1.37
CA ALA A 90 15.31 8.61 0.06
C ALA A 90 15.09 10.06 0.57
N ASP A 91 15.43 11.05 -0.25
CA ASP A 91 15.24 12.47 0.09
C ASP A 91 13.76 12.86 0.06
N GLU A 92 13.01 12.36 -0.92
CA GLU A 92 11.55 12.56 -0.99
C GLU A 92 10.83 11.91 0.18
N VAL A 93 11.19 10.68 0.58
CA VAL A 93 10.65 10.01 1.78
C VAL A 93 10.82 10.90 3.01
N ASN A 94 12.02 11.47 3.20
CA ASN A 94 12.31 12.34 4.34
C ASN A 94 11.52 13.66 4.27
N LEU A 95 11.41 14.25 3.08
CA LEU A 95 10.68 15.49 2.87
C LEU A 95 9.18 15.31 3.13
N VAL A 96 8.56 14.27 2.54
CA VAL A 96 7.13 13.99 2.73
C VAL A 96 6.85 13.62 4.18
N ALA A 97 7.71 12.85 4.83
CA ALA A 97 7.58 12.52 6.24
C ALA A 97 7.64 13.77 7.13
N ALA A 98 8.57 14.68 6.89
CA ALA A 98 8.67 15.95 7.61
C ALA A 98 7.41 16.82 7.40
N THR A 99 6.93 16.92 6.16
CA THR A 99 5.69 17.63 5.83
C THR A 99 4.47 17.05 6.54
N ALA A 100 4.36 15.72 6.59
CA ALA A 100 3.26 15.04 7.28
C ALA A 100 3.28 15.31 8.79
N ILE A 101 4.46 15.35 9.40
CA ILE A 101 4.63 15.67 10.83
C ILE A 101 4.34 17.15 11.10
N GLU A 102 4.80 18.05 10.24
CA GLU A 102 4.51 19.48 10.35
C GLU A 102 3.00 19.76 10.28
N LYS A 103 2.32 19.07 9.36
CA LYS A 103 0.87 19.23 9.14
C LYS A 103 0.02 18.19 9.91
N LYS A 104 0.58 17.55 10.93
CA LYS A 104 -0.08 16.45 11.65
C LYS A 104 -1.47 16.78 12.19
N ASP A 105 -1.66 18.02 12.67
CA ASP A 105 -2.93 18.46 13.25
C ASP A 105 -3.97 18.75 12.15
N GLU A 106 -3.57 19.35 11.03
CA GLU A 106 -4.42 19.61 9.87
C GLU A 106 -4.82 18.28 9.20
N LEU A 107 -3.85 17.38 8.98
CA LEU A 107 -4.06 16.07 8.42
C LEU A 107 -4.89 15.15 9.36
N GLY A 108 -4.87 15.43 10.66
CA GLY A 108 -5.37 14.49 11.67
C GLY A 108 -4.56 13.20 11.67
N LEU A 109 -3.23 13.32 11.60
CA LEU A 109 -2.29 12.21 11.50
C LEU A 109 -2.43 11.26 12.68
N LEU A 110 -2.58 9.97 12.42
CA LEU A 110 -2.68 8.90 13.41
C LEU A 110 -1.45 8.00 13.41
N MET A 111 -0.88 7.74 12.23
CA MET A 111 0.33 6.93 12.09
C MET A 111 1.09 7.32 10.84
N LEU A 112 2.41 7.31 10.94
CA LEU A 112 3.33 7.46 9.81
C LEU A 112 4.45 6.44 9.96
N GLU A 113 4.69 5.65 8.92
CA GLU A 113 5.81 4.69 8.89
C GLU A 113 6.51 4.66 7.54
N ARG A 114 7.78 4.26 7.54
CA ARG A 114 8.48 3.92 6.30
C ARG A 114 8.05 2.56 5.80
N SER A 115 7.84 2.43 4.50
CA SER A 115 7.52 1.14 3.86
C SER A 115 8.67 0.13 4.01
N ALA A 116 8.37 -1.15 3.85
CA ALA A 116 9.35 -2.22 4.07
C ALA A 116 10.60 -2.11 3.18
N ARG A 117 10.47 -1.60 1.97
CA ARG A 117 11.61 -1.34 1.05
C ARG A 117 12.33 -0.02 1.32
N GLY A 118 11.75 0.85 2.13
CA GLY A 118 12.30 2.16 2.44
C GLY A 118 12.03 3.25 1.40
N GLY A 119 11.49 2.91 0.22
CA GLY A 119 11.17 3.86 -0.85
C GLY A 119 9.71 4.30 -0.88
N GLY A 120 9.05 4.37 0.27
CA GLY A 120 7.67 4.80 0.40
C GLY A 120 7.27 5.03 1.84
N LEU A 121 6.04 5.48 2.02
CA LEU A 121 5.44 5.77 3.32
C LEU A 121 4.03 5.19 3.39
N HIS A 122 3.64 4.70 4.55
CA HIS A 122 2.26 4.48 4.91
C HIS A 122 1.83 5.60 5.85
N VAL A 123 0.75 6.27 5.48
CA VAL A 123 0.15 7.38 6.24
C VAL A 123 -1.24 6.97 6.66
N VAL A 124 -1.55 7.05 7.94
CA VAL A 124 -2.90 6.85 8.46
C VAL A 124 -3.38 8.12 9.12
N PHE A 125 -4.53 8.59 8.72
CA PHE A 125 -5.10 9.84 9.20
C PHE A 125 -6.59 9.72 9.50
N ARG A 126 -7.15 10.70 10.23
CA ARG A 126 -8.57 10.74 10.57
C ARG A 126 -9.40 10.96 9.31
N ARG A 127 -10.44 10.17 9.15
CA ARG A 127 -11.39 10.30 8.05
C ARG A 127 -12.22 11.56 8.20
N HIS A 128 -12.31 12.35 7.14
CA HIS A 128 -13.34 13.38 6.99
C HIS A 128 -14.69 12.69 6.67
N PRO A 129 -15.69 12.77 7.56
CA PRO A 129 -16.93 12.00 7.40
C PRO A 129 -17.74 12.41 6.16
N GLU A 130 -17.58 13.64 5.71
CA GLU A 130 -18.27 14.19 4.53
C GLU A 130 -17.64 13.74 3.20
N MET A 131 -16.50 13.07 3.24
CA MET A 131 -15.74 12.63 2.07
C MET A 131 -15.78 11.10 1.96
N ASP A 132 -15.91 10.60 0.73
CA ASP A 132 -15.68 9.19 0.44
C ASP A 132 -14.19 8.82 0.55
N GLN A 133 -13.85 7.54 0.35
CA GLN A 133 -12.47 7.06 0.48
C GLN A 133 -11.51 7.79 -0.48
N GLU A 134 -11.90 7.94 -1.75
CA GLU A 134 -11.05 8.57 -2.76
C GLU A 134 -10.89 10.07 -2.53
N ALA A 135 -11.94 10.76 -2.11
CA ALA A 135 -11.88 12.18 -1.80
C ALA A 135 -10.96 12.47 -0.59
N ASN A 136 -11.01 11.62 0.46
CA ASN A 136 -10.08 11.70 1.58
C ASN A 136 -8.62 11.52 1.13
N LEU A 137 -8.34 10.51 0.29
CA LEU A 137 -6.99 10.27 -0.24
C LEU A 137 -6.49 11.41 -1.09
N ARG A 138 -7.33 11.96 -1.96
CA ARG A 138 -6.97 13.10 -2.82
C ARG A 138 -6.69 14.36 -2.00
N TRP A 139 -7.53 14.65 -1.01
CA TRP A 139 -7.31 15.75 -0.09
C TRP A 139 -5.98 15.64 0.65
N ALA A 140 -5.66 14.46 1.21
CA ALA A 140 -4.39 14.22 1.89
C ALA A 140 -3.20 14.30 0.92
N SER A 141 -3.34 13.80 -0.29
CA SER A 141 -2.35 13.89 -1.38
C SER A 141 -2.03 15.36 -1.72
N ASP A 142 -3.05 16.17 -1.92
CA ASP A 142 -2.90 17.60 -2.20
C ASP A 142 -2.23 18.33 -1.02
N LEU A 143 -2.62 17.99 0.22
CA LEU A 143 -2.06 18.58 1.43
C LEU A 143 -0.57 18.25 1.59
N LEU A 144 -0.17 17.02 1.28
CA LEU A 144 1.21 16.55 1.41
C LEU A 144 2.07 16.86 0.17
N GLY A 145 1.45 17.25 -0.96
CA GLY A 145 2.14 17.49 -2.21
C GLY A 145 2.75 16.24 -2.84
N VAL A 146 2.10 15.08 -2.66
CA VAL A 146 2.59 13.78 -3.14
C VAL A 146 1.44 12.92 -3.65
N GLU A 147 1.67 12.11 -4.68
CA GLU A 147 0.67 11.17 -5.19
C GLU A 147 0.59 9.91 -4.30
N TYR A 148 -0.62 9.39 -4.14
CA TYR A 148 -0.88 8.13 -3.44
C TYR A 148 -1.05 6.97 -4.42
N ASP A 149 -0.73 5.74 -3.98
CA ASP A 149 -1.02 4.51 -4.74
C ASP A 149 -2.54 4.34 -4.91
N ALA A 150 -2.98 4.25 -6.15
CA ALA A 150 -4.39 4.08 -6.52
C ALA A 150 -5.05 2.86 -5.85
N GLY A 151 -4.28 1.85 -5.46
CA GLY A 151 -4.77 0.70 -4.69
C GLY A 151 -5.34 1.07 -3.32
N ALA A 152 -4.96 2.22 -2.75
CA ALA A 152 -5.50 2.72 -1.48
C ALA A 152 -6.97 3.18 -1.57
N LYS A 153 -7.54 3.32 -2.78
CA LYS A 153 -8.98 3.57 -2.99
C LYS A 153 -9.84 2.39 -2.54
N ASP A 154 -9.30 1.17 -2.59
CA ASP A 154 -9.95 -0.01 -2.03
C ASP A 154 -9.82 0.02 -0.49
N ILE A 155 -10.94 0.20 0.20
CA ILE A 155 -10.98 0.21 1.67
C ILE A 155 -10.49 -1.10 2.29
N THR A 156 -10.47 -2.19 1.52
CA THR A 156 -9.95 -3.50 1.95
C THR A 156 -8.44 -3.66 1.70
N ARG A 157 -7.76 -2.61 1.22
CA ARG A 157 -6.30 -2.59 1.07
C ARG A 157 -5.62 -2.96 2.39
N VAL A 158 -4.66 -3.87 2.32
CA VAL A 158 -3.81 -4.22 3.45
C VAL A 158 -2.46 -3.55 3.34
N PHE A 159 -1.92 -3.14 4.48
CA PHE A 159 -0.62 -2.51 4.62
C PHE A 159 0.34 -3.51 5.26
N PHE A 160 1.48 -3.73 4.62
CA PHE A 160 2.54 -4.59 5.13
C PHE A 160 3.37 -3.79 6.14
N ALA A 161 3.18 -4.08 7.42
CA ALA A 161 3.86 -3.39 8.49
C ALA A 161 5.37 -3.61 8.47
N THR A 162 6.10 -2.66 9.01
CA THR A 162 7.52 -2.76 9.31
C THR A 162 7.73 -2.95 10.81
N THR A 163 8.94 -2.73 11.31
CA THR A 163 9.26 -2.73 12.75
C THR A 163 8.85 -1.41 13.40
N SER A 164 8.81 -1.36 14.73
CA SER A 164 8.54 -0.11 15.44
C SER A 164 9.62 0.95 15.23
N GLU A 165 10.81 0.59 14.81
CA GLU A 165 11.89 1.53 14.46
C GLU A 165 11.56 2.40 13.23
N ASP A 166 10.70 1.88 12.34
CA ASP A 166 10.25 2.59 11.15
C ASP A 166 9.04 3.48 11.40
N LEU A 167 8.42 3.40 12.60
CA LEU A 167 7.34 4.29 12.99
C LEU A 167 7.90 5.68 13.25
N LEU A 168 7.56 6.63 12.40
CA LEU A 168 7.96 8.03 12.50
C LEU A 168 7.00 8.84 13.36
N TYR A 169 5.74 8.41 13.43
CA TYR A 169 4.69 9.02 14.24
C TYR A 169 3.62 7.98 14.59
N LEU A 170 3.10 8.06 15.82
CA LEU A 170 1.99 7.24 16.28
C LEU A 170 1.17 8.03 17.31
N HIS A 171 -0.14 8.12 17.09
CA HIS A 171 -1.07 8.81 17.98
C HIS A 171 -1.99 7.79 18.67
N GLU A 172 -2.29 8.01 19.94
CA GLU A 172 -3.10 7.11 20.77
C GLU A 172 -4.52 6.88 20.24
N ASP A 173 -5.10 7.88 19.56
CA ASP A 173 -6.44 7.78 18.96
C ASP A 173 -6.53 6.75 17.82
N LEU A 174 -5.41 6.24 17.32
CA LEU A 174 -5.41 5.10 16.40
C LEU A 174 -6.11 3.88 17.04
N PHE A 175 -6.01 3.74 18.35
CA PHE A 175 -6.54 2.63 19.16
C PHE A 175 -7.88 2.96 19.83
N ASP A 176 -8.43 4.16 19.59
CA ASP A 176 -9.70 4.56 20.17
C ASP A 176 -10.84 3.66 19.73
N ASN A 177 -11.48 3.04 20.71
CA ASN A 177 -12.56 2.08 20.55
C ASN A 177 -13.96 2.71 20.54
N THR A 178 -14.08 4.03 20.67
CA THR A 178 -15.40 4.67 20.62
C THR A 178 -16.06 4.39 19.26
N GLU A 179 -17.25 3.79 19.29
CA GLU A 179 -17.99 3.50 18.07
C GLU A 179 -18.35 4.80 17.36
N CYS A 180 -17.94 4.90 16.10
CA CYS A 180 -18.49 5.92 15.20
C CYS A 180 -19.83 5.39 14.68
N GLY A 181 -20.87 6.20 14.75
CA GLY A 181 -22.15 5.87 14.12
C GLY A 181 -21.93 5.45 12.67
N ALA A 182 -22.47 4.28 12.30
CA ALA A 182 -22.28 3.64 11.03
C ALA A 182 -22.68 4.56 9.87
N SER A 183 -21.69 5.10 9.17
CA SER A 183 -21.89 5.61 7.83
C SER A 183 -21.62 4.45 6.87
N GLU A 184 -22.64 3.93 6.25
CA GLU A 184 -22.49 2.98 5.15
C GLU A 184 -21.81 3.69 3.98
N ALA A 185 -20.86 3.02 3.34
CA ALA A 185 -20.29 3.50 2.09
C ALA A 185 -21.44 3.66 1.08
N VAL A 186 -21.72 4.91 0.69
CA VAL A 186 -22.75 5.21 -0.29
C VAL A 186 -22.29 4.65 -1.63
N ASP A 187 -22.87 3.52 -2.01
CA ASP A 187 -22.73 2.94 -3.34
C ASP A 187 -23.41 3.86 -4.36
N LYS A 188 -22.63 4.74 -5.01
CA LYS A 188 -23.11 5.60 -6.10
C LYS A 188 -23.16 4.86 -7.43
N THR A 189 -23.53 3.59 -7.46
CA THR A 189 -23.84 2.91 -8.72
C THR A 189 -25.35 2.84 -8.93
N ALA A 190 -25.82 3.69 -9.82
CA ALA A 190 -27.03 3.60 -10.61
C ALA A 190 -28.39 3.68 -9.89
N THR A 191 -28.94 4.87 -9.87
CA THR A 191 -30.39 4.95 -10.05
C THR A 191 -30.70 5.98 -11.14
N LYS A 192 -30.89 5.46 -12.34
CA LYS A 192 -31.54 6.16 -13.45
C LYS A 192 -32.99 6.35 -13.06
N PRO A 193 -33.55 7.55 -13.00
CA PRO A 193 -34.97 7.72 -12.68
C PRO A 193 -35.80 7.21 -13.84
N ALA A 194 -36.63 6.23 -13.56
CA ALA A 194 -37.70 5.79 -14.48
C ALA A 194 -38.78 6.88 -14.53
N THR A 195 -38.84 7.58 -15.61
CA THR A 195 -39.92 8.50 -15.96
C THR A 195 -41.18 7.69 -16.18
N LYS A 196 -42.13 7.76 -15.27
CA LYS A 196 -43.51 7.31 -15.48
C LYS A 196 -44.23 8.31 -16.35
N THR A 197 -44.59 7.83 -17.54
CA THR A 197 -45.52 8.40 -18.48
C THR A 197 -46.89 8.56 -17.83
N ALA A 198 -47.45 9.74 -17.84
CA ALA A 198 -48.90 9.96 -17.71
C ALA A 198 -49.35 10.61 -19.01
N THR A 199 -50.22 9.90 -19.65
CA THR A 199 -51.00 10.22 -20.85
C THR A 199 -52.01 11.33 -20.52
N GLU A 200 -52.11 12.36 -21.34
CA GLU A 200 -53.43 12.82 -21.78
C GLU A 200 -53.33 13.79 -22.96
N ALA A 201 -54.33 13.64 -23.80
CA ALA A 201 -54.58 13.96 -25.15
C ALA A 201 -54.80 15.46 -25.46
N ALA A 202 -54.56 15.83 -26.64
CA ALA A 202 -55.46 16.40 -27.63
C ALA A 202 -54.87 17.49 -28.51
N ALA A 203 -54.83 17.17 -29.77
CA ALA A 203 -55.40 17.88 -30.92
C ALA A 203 -54.66 19.06 -31.50
N THR A 204 -54.29 18.85 -32.73
CA THR A 204 -54.70 19.55 -33.95
C THR A 204 -53.72 20.57 -34.58
N THR A 205 -53.33 20.22 -35.77
CA THR A 205 -53.27 20.90 -37.08
C THR A 205 -52.01 21.65 -37.48
N SER A 206 -51.61 21.13 -38.64
CA SER A 206 -51.22 21.76 -39.90
C SER A 206 -49.79 22.28 -40.08
N GLU A 207 -49.16 21.58 -41.02
CA GLU A 207 -48.67 22.05 -42.33
C GLU A 207 -47.60 23.14 -42.30
N THR A 208 -46.46 22.93 -42.94
CA THR A 208 -46.11 23.10 -44.32
C THR A 208 -44.60 23.11 -44.51
N THR A 209 -44.11 22.17 -45.31
CA THR A 209 -43.15 22.26 -46.40
C THR A 209 -42.04 23.34 -46.43
N GLN A 210 -40.81 22.91 -46.61
CA GLN A 210 -39.86 23.09 -47.73
C GLN A 210 -38.43 22.87 -47.22
N LYS A 211 -37.74 21.85 -47.70
CA LYS A 211 -36.94 21.73 -48.94
C LYS A 211 -35.84 22.77 -49.06
N GLY A 212 -34.61 22.32 -48.96
CA GLY A 212 -33.41 23.11 -49.27
C GLY A 212 -32.16 22.23 -49.25
N GLU A 213 -31.92 21.54 -50.36
CA GLU A 213 -30.68 20.93 -50.79
C GLU A 213 -29.54 21.92 -50.95
N ARG A 214 -28.32 21.48 -50.71
CA ARG A 214 -27.13 21.45 -51.58
C ARG A 214 -25.83 21.64 -50.83
N LYS A 215 -24.99 20.65 -50.94
CA LYS A 215 -23.75 20.48 -51.74
C LYS A 215 -22.48 21.04 -51.10
N SER A 216 -21.61 20.14 -50.75
CA SER A 216 -20.35 19.74 -51.43
C SER A 216 -19.14 20.66 -51.21
N GLY A 217 -18.03 20.06 -50.81
CA GLY A 217 -16.69 20.61 -50.94
C GLY A 217 -15.68 20.03 -50.00
N GLY A 218 -15.10 18.87 -50.29
CA GLY A 218 -13.73 18.60 -49.96
C GLY A 218 -12.85 19.00 -51.15
N PRO A 219 -11.60 18.68 -51.24
CA PRO A 219 -10.60 18.23 -50.29
C PRO A 219 -9.33 19.12 -50.33
N THR A 220 -8.31 18.90 -49.56
CA THR A 220 -6.90 18.78 -50.02
C THR A 220 -5.92 18.84 -48.88
N ALA A 221 -5.11 17.77 -48.73
CA ALA A 221 -3.75 17.88 -48.24
C ALA A 221 -2.84 18.31 -49.39
N PRO A 222 -1.60 18.76 -49.17
CA PRO A 222 -0.43 17.90 -49.14
C PRO A 222 0.67 18.31 -48.13
N MET A 223 1.37 17.30 -47.64
CA MET A 223 2.71 16.79 -48.05
C MET A 223 3.90 17.70 -47.71
N ALA A 224 4.81 17.10 -46.88
CA ALA A 224 6.23 16.87 -47.05
C ALA A 224 7.23 17.99 -46.71
N SER A 225 8.18 17.65 -45.90
CA SER A 225 9.61 17.41 -46.16
C SER A 225 10.33 17.22 -44.83
N GLU A 226 10.86 16.07 -44.50
CA GLU A 226 12.20 15.57 -44.73
C GLU A 226 13.32 16.62 -44.47
N THR A 227 14.09 16.36 -43.43
CA THR A 227 15.54 16.28 -43.58
C THR A 227 16.20 15.57 -42.38
N THR A 228 16.76 14.47 -42.72
CA THR A 228 17.86 13.68 -42.18
C THR A 228 19.04 14.50 -41.62
N SER A 229 19.63 14.02 -40.51
CA SER A 229 21.06 13.86 -40.39
C SER A 229 21.44 12.88 -39.29
N ALA A 230 21.95 11.76 -39.72
CA ALA A 230 22.68 10.78 -38.96
C ALA A 230 24.13 11.28 -38.74
N VAL A 231 24.66 11.13 -37.53
CA VAL A 231 26.08 10.98 -37.33
C VAL A 231 26.31 9.86 -36.34
N SER A 232 26.86 8.81 -36.88
CA SER A 232 27.50 7.69 -36.20
C SER A 232 28.92 8.08 -35.81
N GLU A 233 29.32 7.81 -34.58
CA GLU A 233 30.73 7.64 -34.29
C GLU A 233 30.95 6.51 -33.31
N THR A 234 31.56 5.48 -33.82
CA THR A 234 32.17 4.32 -33.18
C THR A 234 33.57 4.69 -32.71
N VAL A 235 33.94 4.35 -31.47
CA VAL A 235 35.33 4.06 -31.09
C VAL A 235 35.34 3.15 -29.88
N SER A 236 35.67 1.89 -30.11
CA SER A 236 36.85 1.08 -29.71
C SER A 236 37.04 0.79 -28.22
N LYS A 237 36.95 -0.50 -27.91
CA LYS A 237 37.62 -1.21 -26.80
C LYS A 237 39.14 -1.11 -26.90
N PRO A 238 39.86 -1.29 -25.80
CA PRO A 238 40.93 -2.28 -25.85
C PRO A 238 40.80 -3.38 -24.78
N ASP A 239 41.19 -4.53 -25.25
CA ASP A 239 41.51 -5.75 -24.52
C ASP A 239 42.70 -5.57 -23.57
N GLY A 240 42.68 -6.34 -22.48
CA GLY A 240 43.84 -6.49 -21.61
C GLY A 240 43.63 -7.68 -20.68
N GLN A 241 44.04 -8.85 -21.17
CA GLN A 241 44.27 -10.06 -20.39
C GLN A 241 45.40 -9.85 -19.39
N SER A 242 45.31 -10.40 -18.22
CA SER A 242 46.39 -11.14 -17.58
C SER A 242 45.83 -12.09 -16.53
N GLU A 243 46.11 -13.34 -16.82
CA GLU A 243 46.03 -14.48 -15.90
C GLU A 243 47.08 -14.34 -14.80
N GLU A 244 46.75 -14.71 -13.58
CA GLU A 244 47.74 -15.33 -12.70
C GLU A 244 47.07 -16.33 -11.76
N LYS A 245 47.54 -17.57 -11.91
CA LYS A 245 47.32 -18.74 -11.05
C LYS A 245 48.25 -18.69 -9.86
N SER A 246 47.79 -19.15 -8.69
CA SER A 246 48.53 -20.06 -7.79
C SER A 246 47.63 -20.38 -6.61
N GLN A 247 47.20 -21.59 -6.46
CA GLN A 247 47.81 -22.74 -5.77
C GLN A 247 47.50 -22.73 -4.25
N THR A 248 46.58 -23.62 -3.88
CA THR A 248 46.61 -24.68 -2.86
C THR A 248 47.43 -24.46 -1.59
N GLU A 249 46.74 -24.60 -0.45
CA GLU A 249 47.24 -25.47 0.62
C GLU A 249 46.06 -26.01 1.44
N GLU A 250 46.05 -27.34 1.49
CA GLU A 250 45.24 -28.18 2.38
C GLU A 250 45.86 -28.15 3.79
N GLY A 251 45.02 -28.14 4.80
CA GLY A 251 45.43 -28.28 6.18
C GLY A 251 44.37 -29.05 6.99
N GLU A 252 44.50 -30.36 6.91
CA GLU A 252 43.83 -31.36 7.71
C GLU A 252 44.53 -31.48 9.08
N THR A 253 43.82 -31.41 10.18
CA THR A 253 44.13 -32.05 11.46
C THR A 253 42.90 -32.19 12.34
N THR A 254 42.30 -33.33 12.36
CA THR A 254 42.26 -34.43 13.37
C THR A 254 41.99 -34.07 14.83
N SER A 255 40.88 -34.55 15.30
CA SER A 255 40.56 -35.34 16.51
C SER A 255 40.92 -34.80 17.88
N LYS A 256 39.96 -34.77 18.77
CA LYS A 256 39.91 -35.68 19.94
C LYS A 256 38.59 -35.60 20.70
N GLU A 257 37.99 -36.74 20.86
CA GLU A 257 37.02 -37.14 21.88
C GLU A 257 37.64 -37.07 23.30
N ALA A 258 36.78 -36.78 24.27
CA ALA A 258 36.77 -37.23 25.65
C ALA A 258 35.41 -36.84 26.22
N ASP A 259 34.43 -37.65 26.40
CA ASP A 259 34.07 -38.76 27.30
C ASP A 259 34.51 -38.51 28.75
N GLU A 260 33.56 -38.51 29.62
CA GLU A 260 33.43 -39.05 31.00
C GLU A 260 32.32 -38.29 31.74
N THR A 261 31.20 -38.94 31.89
CA THR A 261 30.66 -39.77 33.00
C THR A 261 30.31 -39.06 34.30
N THR A 262 29.03 -39.13 34.57
CA THR A 262 28.35 -39.64 35.77
C THR A 262 28.67 -38.99 37.13
N THR A 263 27.66 -38.49 37.83
CA THR A 263 27.23 -39.08 39.11
C THR A 263 25.88 -38.50 39.57
N GLU A 264 24.96 -39.39 39.85
CA GLU A 264 23.79 -39.26 40.72
C GLU A 264 24.19 -38.97 42.16
N GLU A 265 23.28 -38.31 42.89
CA GLU A 265 22.87 -38.59 44.30
C GLU A 265 21.86 -37.49 44.63
N GLN A 266 20.63 -37.73 44.78
CA GLN A 266 19.75 -38.37 45.80
C GLN A 266 19.84 -37.77 47.19
N GLU A 267 18.63 -37.49 47.70
CA GLU A 267 18.17 -37.35 49.10
C GLU A 267 18.42 -35.98 49.76
N GLY A 268 17.47 -35.43 50.49
CA GLY A 268 16.21 -35.82 51.09
C GLY A 268 15.85 -34.79 52.17
N HIS A 269 14.61 -34.73 52.46
CA HIS A 269 13.94 -34.42 53.74
C HIS A 269 14.33 -33.19 54.54
N THR A 270 13.48 -32.26 54.67
CA THR A 270 12.51 -32.02 55.79
C THR A 270 11.58 -30.87 55.44
#